data_ddf902d2fa3e2e6037d4df65cff00910
#
_entry.id   ddf902d2fa3e2e6037d4df65cff00910
#
_cell.length_a   1.000
_cell.length_b   1.000
_cell.length_c   1.000
_cell.angle_alpha   90.00
_cell.angle_beta   90.00
_cell.angle_gamma   90.00
#
_symmetry.space_group_name_H-M   'P 1'
#
loop_
_entity.id
_entity.type
_entity.pdbx_description
1 polymer ?
#
loop_
_entity_poly.entity_id
_entity_poly.type
_entity_poly.pdbx_seq_one_letter_code
_entity_poly.pdbx_strand_id
1 'polypeptide(L)'
;MKLSLLALSFTSGTITLLGLGLNITKVNAQTTFPFETIYKTQSTTREIAPNITEVTVLGETENAPYGLNKLESMSYIKLDPDTGLSTFVPDATEFGLENLPSLKDVISTDGEDKLIGTSSGSAITNLENLTVTIDGTIDITDGAGRFQGATGSLNLSENLQISPDPNAPLVGDAVVSGSFTVPQKVPEAGNTATLFGIEIIGAGLLLHKRD
;
A
#
# COMPACT_ATOMS: atom_id res chain seq x y z
N MET A 1 73.89 19.79 43.20
CA MET A 1 72.80 19.06 42.55
C MET A 1 71.74 20.04 42.14
N LYS A 2 71.60 20.35 40.83
CA LYS A 2 70.61 21.28 40.28
C LYS A 2 69.46 20.46 39.76
N LEU A 3 68.26 20.58 40.33
CA LEU A 3 67.03 20.06 39.78
C LEU A 3 66.46 21.12 38.81
N SER A 4 66.35 20.77 37.54
CA SER A 4 65.65 21.57 36.54
C SER A 4 64.18 21.22 36.55
N LEU A 5 63.33 22.23 36.80
CA LEU A 5 61.89 22.16 36.63
C LEU A 5 61.57 22.20 35.12
N LEU A 6 60.92 21.15 34.61
CA LEU A 6 60.32 21.13 33.30
C LEU A 6 58.90 21.71 33.41
N ALA A 7 58.71 22.88 32.82
CA ALA A 7 57.38 23.46 32.65
C ALA A 7 56.66 22.78 31.48
N LEU A 8 55.57 22.11 31.79
CA LEU A 8 54.68 21.49 30.80
C LEU A 8 53.63 22.54 30.37
N SER A 9 53.80 23.14 29.19
CA SER A 9 52.84 24.05 28.61
C SER A 9 51.69 23.22 27.98
N PHE A 10 50.52 23.33 28.58
CA PHE A 10 49.27 22.83 27.98
C PHE A 10 48.78 23.82 26.92
N THR A 11 48.92 23.49 25.64
CA THR A 11 48.26 24.17 24.54
C THR A 11 46.81 23.78 24.54
N SER A 12 45.93 24.76 24.89
CA SER A 12 44.48 24.63 24.78
C SER A 12 44.10 24.59 23.31
N GLY A 13 43.83 23.40 22.79
CA GLY A 13 43.29 23.20 21.46
C GLY A 13 41.80 23.52 21.44
N THR A 14 41.45 24.65 20.86
CA THR A 14 40.06 25.02 20.57
C THR A 14 39.53 24.07 19.48
N ILE A 15 38.70 23.09 19.83
CA ILE A 15 37.98 22.25 18.86
C ILE A 15 36.82 23.10 18.32
N THR A 16 37.02 23.68 17.15
CA THR A 16 35.95 24.31 16.38
C THR A 16 35.09 23.18 15.78
N LEU A 17 33.96 22.89 16.41
CA LEU A 17 32.97 22.01 15.86
C LEU A 17 32.31 22.70 14.65
N LEU A 18 32.86 22.50 13.46
CA LEU A 18 32.21 22.87 12.21
C LEU A 18 30.89 22.06 12.13
N GLY A 19 29.80 22.76 12.37
CA GLY A 19 28.46 22.25 12.14
C GLY A 19 28.28 21.90 10.66
N LEU A 20 28.61 20.66 10.29
CA LEU A 20 28.18 20.11 9.04
C LEU A 20 26.66 20.05 9.14
N GLY A 21 25.98 20.94 8.42
CA GLY A 21 24.54 20.88 8.18
C GLY A 21 24.23 19.56 7.49
N LEU A 22 24.02 18.52 8.28
CA LEU A 22 23.47 17.26 7.78
C LEU A 22 22.05 17.60 7.30
N ASN A 23 21.88 17.73 5.98
CA ASN A 23 20.57 17.59 5.37
C ASN A 23 20.10 16.18 5.71
N ILE A 24 19.39 16.04 6.82
CA ILE A 24 18.71 14.80 7.17
C ILE A 24 17.57 14.69 6.16
N THR A 25 17.83 13.99 5.05
CA THR A 25 16.77 13.51 4.18
C THR A 25 15.88 12.65 5.05
N LYS A 26 14.60 12.98 5.13
CA LYS A 26 13.61 12.19 5.85
C LYS A 26 13.65 10.79 5.28
N VAL A 27 14.24 9.85 5.98
CA VAL A 27 14.15 8.43 5.65
C VAL A 27 12.76 8.00 6.10
N ASN A 28 11.83 7.90 5.16
CA ASN A 28 10.54 7.29 5.43
C ASN A 28 10.77 5.79 5.60
N ALA A 29 10.74 5.31 6.83
CA ALA A 29 10.68 3.88 7.08
C ALA A 29 9.36 3.35 6.51
N GLN A 30 9.41 2.23 5.81
CA GLN A 30 8.23 1.53 5.29
C GLN A 30 8.18 0.14 5.90
N THR A 31 6.98 -0.31 6.20
CA THR A 31 6.73 -1.70 6.59
C THR A 31 6.06 -2.43 5.44
N THR A 32 6.63 -3.55 5.03
CA THR A 32 6.05 -4.42 4.00
C THR A 32 5.16 -5.47 4.65
N PHE A 33 3.98 -5.64 4.10
CA PHE A 33 2.96 -6.58 4.51
C PHE A 33 2.75 -7.62 3.40
N PRO A 34 3.21 -8.88 3.56
CA PRO A 34 2.85 -9.94 2.63
C PRO A 34 1.36 -10.26 2.73
N PHE A 35 0.72 -10.54 1.61
CA PHE A 35 -0.71 -10.81 1.54
C PHE A 35 -1.00 -11.98 0.61
N GLU A 36 -1.77 -12.94 1.08
CA GLU A 36 -2.29 -14.05 0.30
C GLU A 36 -3.59 -14.56 0.92
N THR A 37 -4.65 -14.61 0.14
CA THR A 37 -5.94 -15.13 0.58
C THR A 37 -6.81 -15.54 -0.59
N ILE A 38 -7.88 -16.27 -0.29
CA ILE A 38 -8.92 -16.67 -1.24
C ILE A 38 -10.23 -16.07 -0.76
N TYR A 39 -10.86 -15.26 -1.61
CA TYR A 39 -12.20 -14.73 -1.39
C TYR A 39 -13.22 -15.57 -2.13
N LYS A 40 -14.33 -15.90 -1.47
CA LYS A 40 -15.54 -16.38 -2.15
C LYS A 40 -16.23 -15.18 -2.77
N THR A 41 -16.40 -15.16 -4.08
CA THR A 41 -16.85 -13.98 -4.80
C THR A 41 -18.22 -14.17 -5.42
N GLN A 42 -18.89 -13.05 -5.56
CA GLN A 42 -20.14 -12.90 -6.29
C GLN A 42 -20.05 -11.63 -7.14
N SER A 43 -20.26 -11.78 -8.46
CA SER A 43 -20.14 -10.66 -9.40
C SER A 43 -21.50 -10.32 -10.00
N THR A 44 -21.77 -9.03 -10.13
CA THR A 44 -22.91 -8.48 -10.85
C THR A 44 -22.43 -7.56 -11.96
N THR A 45 -23.23 -7.47 -13.03
CA THR A 45 -22.86 -6.73 -14.24
C THR A 45 -23.94 -5.75 -14.65
N ARG A 46 -23.52 -4.62 -15.21
CA ARG A 46 -24.42 -3.60 -15.80
C ARG A 46 -23.88 -3.13 -17.15
N GLU A 47 -24.61 -3.36 -18.22
CA GLU A 47 -24.23 -2.89 -19.55
C GLU A 47 -24.17 -1.35 -19.58
N ILE A 48 -23.08 -0.79 -20.11
CA ILE A 48 -22.84 0.66 -20.23
C ILE A 48 -22.88 1.09 -21.70
N ALA A 49 -22.31 0.25 -22.58
CA ALA A 49 -22.28 0.45 -24.02
C ALA A 49 -22.17 -0.92 -24.70
N PRO A 50 -22.35 -1.05 -26.02
CA PRO A 50 -22.15 -2.31 -26.72
C PRO A 50 -20.80 -2.93 -26.41
N ASN A 51 -20.81 -4.17 -25.89
CA ASN A 51 -19.64 -4.94 -25.45
C ASN A 51 -18.87 -4.31 -24.28
N ILE A 52 -19.38 -3.30 -23.61
CA ILE A 52 -18.76 -2.69 -22.44
C ILE A 52 -19.72 -2.74 -21.24
N THR A 53 -19.23 -3.31 -20.17
CA THR A 53 -20.01 -3.61 -18.97
C THR A 53 -19.27 -3.08 -17.75
N GLU A 54 -19.99 -2.49 -16.81
CA GLU A 54 -19.51 -2.24 -15.45
C GLU A 54 -19.74 -3.51 -14.63
N VAL A 55 -18.73 -3.94 -13.92
CA VAL A 55 -18.77 -5.13 -13.07
C VAL A 55 -18.48 -4.73 -11.63
N THR A 56 -19.28 -5.24 -10.72
CA THR A 56 -19.04 -5.16 -9.27
C THR A 56 -18.86 -6.58 -8.74
N VAL A 57 -17.73 -6.80 -8.05
CA VAL A 57 -17.38 -8.05 -7.39
C VAL A 57 -17.41 -7.82 -5.88
N LEU A 58 -18.17 -8.63 -5.17
CA LEU A 58 -18.15 -8.70 -3.71
C LEU A 58 -17.54 -10.03 -3.30
N GLY A 59 -16.53 -9.97 -2.43
CA GLY A 59 -15.81 -11.14 -1.95
C GLY A 59 -15.71 -11.17 -0.42
N GLU A 60 -15.80 -12.35 0.16
CA GLU A 60 -15.65 -12.57 1.58
C GLU A 60 -14.75 -13.78 1.88
N THR A 61 -14.03 -13.70 2.99
CA THR A 61 -13.23 -14.80 3.53
C THR A 61 -13.17 -14.70 5.06
N GLU A 62 -12.96 -15.83 5.74
CA GLU A 62 -12.90 -15.82 7.22
C GLU A 62 -11.50 -15.54 7.76
N ASN A 63 -10.46 -15.83 6.98
CA ASN A 63 -9.08 -15.93 7.47
C ASN A 63 -8.07 -15.12 6.66
N ALA A 64 -8.45 -13.95 6.13
CA ALA A 64 -7.47 -13.10 5.45
C ALA A 64 -6.42 -12.55 6.43
N PRO A 65 -5.17 -12.40 6.00
CA PRO A 65 -4.15 -11.70 6.78
C PRO A 65 -4.65 -10.31 7.22
N TYR A 66 -4.27 -9.93 8.43
CA TYR A 66 -4.59 -8.61 9.02
C TYR A 66 -6.09 -8.34 9.22
N GLY A 67 -6.96 -9.33 9.03
CA GLY A 67 -8.40 -9.19 9.12
C GLY A 67 -9.05 -8.53 7.90
N LEU A 68 -8.35 -8.44 6.78
CA LEU A 68 -8.86 -7.88 5.51
C LEU A 68 -9.81 -8.88 4.82
N ASN A 69 -10.93 -9.16 5.43
CA ASN A 69 -11.84 -10.27 5.11
C ASN A 69 -12.86 -9.95 4.01
N LYS A 70 -12.95 -8.69 3.58
CA LYS A 70 -13.91 -8.24 2.57
C LYS A 70 -13.20 -7.64 1.37
N LEU A 71 -13.66 -8.00 0.19
CA LEU A 71 -13.25 -7.44 -1.09
C LEU A 71 -14.47 -6.80 -1.77
N GLU A 72 -14.35 -5.57 -2.17
CA GLU A 72 -15.26 -4.91 -3.11
C GLU A 72 -14.40 -4.40 -4.27
N SER A 73 -14.64 -4.93 -5.47
CA SER A 73 -13.90 -4.54 -6.67
C SER A 73 -14.87 -4.07 -7.74
N MET A 74 -14.52 -2.97 -8.38
CA MET A 74 -15.31 -2.40 -9.47
C MET A 74 -14.43 -2.10 -10.67
N SER A 75 -14.87 -2.51 -11.86
CA SER A 75 -14.13 -2.28 -13.11
C SER A 75 -15.07 -2.14 -14.31
N TYR A 76 -14.57 -1.54 -15.38
CA TYR A 76 -15.18 -1.60 -16.70
C TYR A 76 -14.54 -2.73 -17.47
N ILE A 77 -15.37 -3.58 -18.08
CA ILE A 77 -14.93 -4.72 -18.90
C ILE A 77 -15.38 -4.49 -20.34
N LYS A 78 -14.45 -4.67 -21.28
CA LYS A 78 -14.75 -4.69 -22.71
C LYS A 78 -14.50 -6.06 -23.28
N LEU A 79 -15.56 -6.66 -23.85
CA LEU A 79 -15.50 -7.94 -24.56
C LEU A 79 -15.09 -7.70 -26.02
N ASP A 80 -14.10 -8.45 -26.48
CA ASP A 80 -13.84 -8.66 -27.90
C ASP A 80 -14.69 -9.85 -28.39
N PRO A 81 -15.74 -9.64 -29.18
CA PRO A 81 -16.65 -10.69 -29.62
C PRO A 81 -16.00 -11.70 -30.59
N ASP A 82 -14.93 -11.31 -31.26
CA ASP A 82 -14.25 -12.17 -32.23
C ASP A 82 -13.35 -13.22 -31.57
N THR A 83 -12.75 -12.84 -30.43
CA THR A 83 -11.82 -13.71 -29.69
C THR A 83 -12.38 -14.28 -28.38
N GLY A 84 -13.46 -13.70 -27.86
CA GLY A 84 -13.99 -14.01 -26.54
C GLY A 84 -13.12 -13.51 -25.38
N LEU A 85 -12.07 -12.76 -25.69
CA LEU A 85 -11.22 -12.13 -24.68
C LEU A 85 -11.88 -10.86 -24.16
N SER A 86 -11.90 -10.68 -22.88
CA SER A 86 -12.30 -9.44 -22.22
C SER A 86 -11.10 -8.78 -21.58
N THR A 87 -11.05 -7.44 -21.64
CA THR A 87 -10.07 -6.62 -20.90
C THR A 87 -10.82 -5.80 -19.87
N PHE A 88 -10.29 -5.71 -18.65
CA PHE A 88 -10.88 -4.87 -17.61
C PHE A 88 -9.92 -3.80 -17.12
N VAL A 89 -10.47 -2.63 -16.84
CA VAL A 89 -9.73 -1.41 -16.44
C VAL A 89 -10.58 -0.59 -15.46
N PRO A 90 -9.94 0.25 -14.63
CA PRO A 90 -10.68 1.12 -13.70
C PRO A 90 -11.28 2.36 -14.36
N ASP A 91 -10.79 2.74 -15.54
CA ASP A 91 -11.19 3.98 -16.23
C ASP A 91 -11.76 3.66 -17.62
N ALA A 92 -13.04 3.99 -17.82
CA ALA A 92 -13.73 3.75 -19.09
C ALA A 92 -13.20 4.57 -20.26
N THR A 93 -12.39 5.60 -20.02
CA THR A 93 -11.74 6.39 -21.08
C THR A 93 -10.79 5.55 -21.91
N GLU A 94 -10.23 4.46 -21.35
CA GLU A 94 -9.43 3.48 -22.10
C GLU A 94 -10.24 2.74 -23.18
N PHE A 95 -11.57 2.71 -23.03
CA PHE A 95 -12.49 2.16 -24.01
C PHE A 95 -13.17 3.22 -24.87
N GLY A 96 -12.78 4.49 -24.72
CA GLY A 96 -13.32 5.63 -25.46
C GLY A 96 -14.64 6.16 -24.89
N LEU A 97 -15.01 5.82 -23.65
CA LEU A 97 -16.18 6.33 -22.96
C LEU A 97 -15.78 7.45 -21.99
N GLU A 98 -16.24 8.66 -22.26
CA GLU A 98 -15.98 9.82 -21.41
C GLU A 98 -17.09 10.04 -20.37
N ASN A 99 -16.78 10.83 -19.34
CA ASN A 99 -17.72 11.25 -18.28
C ASN A 99 -18.25 10.13 -17.37
N LEU A 100 -17.58 8.97 -17.32
CA LEU A 100 -17.82 7.94 -16.33
C LEU A 100 -16.78 8.08 -15.20
N PRO A 101 -17.12 7.73 -13.94
CA PRO A 101 -16.19 7.80 -12.83
C PRO A 101 -15.08 6.76 -12.96
N SER A 102 -13.88 7.06 -12.48
CA SER A 102 -12.88 6.02 -12.26
C SER A 102 -13.29 5.13 -11.08
N LEU A 103 -13.31 3.82 -11.30
CA LEU A 103 -13.74 2.82 -10.34
C LEU A 103 -12.58 2.41 -9.43
N LYS A 104 -12.90 1.84 -8.26
CA LYS A 104 -11.91 1.49 -7.25
C LYS A 104 -12.20 0.13 -6.64
N ASP A 105 -11.13 -0.45 -6.14
CA ASP A 105 -11.17 -1.63 -5.30
C ASP A 105 -10.96 -1.26 -3.83
N VAL A 106 -11.64 -1.96 -2.94
CA VAL A 106 -11.50 -1.82 -1.50
C VAL A 106 -11.35 -3.21 -0.89
N ILE A 107 -10.24 -3.44 -0.20
CA ILE A 107 -10.04 -4.62 0.64
C ILE A 107 -10.11 -4.18 2.09
N SER A 108 -11.06 -4.67 2.88
CA SER A 108 -11.36 -4.10 4.19
C SER A 108 -11.56 -5.13 5.29
N THR A 109 -11.42 -4.65 6.53
CA THR A 109 -11.85 -5.34 7.74
C THR A 109 -13.32 -4.99 8.05
N ASP A 110 -13.87 -5.51 9.13
CA ASP A 110 -15.16 -5.05 9.69
C ASP A 110 -15.08 -3.66 10.35
N GLY A 111 -13.86 -3.13 10.52
CA GLY A 111 -13.59 -1.82 11.13
C GLY A 111 -13.19 -0.75 10.10
N GLU A 112 -12.30 0.14 10.51
CA GLU A 112 -11.86 1.27 9.70
C GLU A 112 -10.66 0.96 8.79
N ASP A 113 -9.99 -0.18 9.02
CA ASP A 113 -8.79 -0.56 8.29
C ASP A 113 -9.13 -1.05 6.89
N LYS A 114 -8.54 -0.45 5.88
CA LYS A 114 -8.74 -0.84 4.47
C LYS A 114 -7.56 -0.47 3.58
N LEU A 115 -7.43 -1.23 2.49
CA LEU A 115 -6.63 -0.90 1.32
C LEU A 115 -7.55 -0.34 0.24
N ILE A 116 -7.06 0.59 -0.55
CA ILE A 116 -7.77 1.20 -1.67
C ILE A 116 -6.86 1.10 -2.89
N GLY A 117 -7.41 0.62 -3.99
CA GLY A 117 -6.66 0.42 -5.21
C GLY A 117 -7.52 0.48 -6.46
N THR A 118 -6.96 -0.01 -7.55
CA THR A 118 -7.62 -0.19 -8.83
C THR A 118 -7.17 -1.48 -9.46
N SER A 119 -8.06 -2.19 -10.14
CA SER A 119 -7.71 -3.43 -10.83
C SER A 119 -7.70 -3.29 -12.34
N SER A 120 -6.80 -4.05 -12.97
CA SER A 120 -6.72 -4.19 -14.43
C SER A 120 -6.24 -5.59 -14.81
N GLY A 121 -6.65 -6.06 -16.01
CA GLY A 121 -6.27 -7.38 -16.48
C GLY A 121 -7.13 -7.88 -17.61
N SER A 122 -7.26 -9.19 -17.70
CA SER A 122 -8.03 -9.86 -18.74
C SER A 122 -8.88 -11.01 -18.21
N ALA A 123 -9.93 -11.36 -18.93
CA ALA A 123 -10.79 -12.47 -18.64
C ALA A 123 -11.07 -13.28 -19.92
N ILE A 124 -11.11 -14.61 -19.81
CA ILE A 124 -11.45 -15.52 -20.90
C ILE A 124 -12.69 -16.29 -20.51
N THR A 125 -13.72 -16.18 -21.34
CA THR A 125 -14.97 -16.92 -21.18
C THR A 125 -14.92 -18.23 -21.95
N ASN A 126 -15.14 -19.35 -21.27
CA ASN A 126 -15.29 -20.66 -21.87
C ASN A 126 -16.75 -21.09 -21.77
N LEU A 127 -17.48 -20.99 -22.89
CA LEU A 127 -18.91 -21.35 -22.96
C LEU A 127 -19.16 -22.87 -22.95
N GLU A 128 -18.15 -23.68 -23.28
CA GLU A 128 -18.30 -25.14 -23.22
C GLU A 128 -18.33 -25.62 -21.76
N ASN A 129 -17.49 -25.06 -20.93
CA ASN A 129 -17.39 -25.40 -19.51
C ASN A 129 -18.20 -24.45 -18.60
N LEU A 130 -18.82 -23.43 -19.17
CA LEU A 130 -19.53 -22.36 -18.45
C LEU A 130 -18.66 -21.71 -17.35
N THR A 131 -17.42 -21.36 -17.71
CA THR A 131 -16.47 -20.74 -16.80
C THR A 131 -15.93 -19.42 -17.35
N VAL A 132 -15.52 -18.53 -16.44
CA VAL A 132 -14.70 -17.36 -16.75
C VAL A 132 -13.43 -17.44 -15.92
N THR A 133 -12.28 -17.37 -16.59
CA THR A 133 -10.97 -17.28 -15.93
C THR A 133 -10.48 -15.85 -16.05
N ILE A 134 -10.10 -15.26 -14.92
CA ILE A 134 -9.65 -13.87 -14.80
C ILE A 134 -8.22 -13.86 -14.28
N ASP A 135 -7.35 -13.10 -14.92
CA ASP A 135 -5.99 -12.81 -14.48
C ASP A 135 -5.72 -11.30 -14.55
N GLY A 136 -5.15 -10.74 -13.48
CA GLY A 136 -4.90 -9.33 -13.40
C GLY A 136 -4.09 -8.93 -12.19
N THR A 137 -4.10 -7.62 -11.93
CA THR A 137 -3.45 -7.01 -10.78
C THR A 137 -4.40 -6.03 -10.08
N ILE A 138 -4.21 -5.87 -8.77
CA ILE A 138 -4.81 -4.82 -7.96
C ILE A 138 -3.67 -3.90 -7.52
N ASP A 139 -3.60 -2.69 -8.05
CA ASP A 139 -2.61 -1.70 -7.67
C ASP A 139 -3.12 -0.89 -6.48
N ILE A 140 -2.51 -1.09 -5.32
CA ILE A 140 -2.85 -0.40 -4.08
C ILE A 140 -2.26 1.01 -4.14
N THR A 141 -3.11 2.02 -4.07
CA THR A 141 -2.76 3.43 -4.20
C THR A 141 -2.94 4.22 -2.91
N ASP A 142 -3.70 3.70 -1.95
CA ASP A 142 -3.95 4.30 -0.65
C ASP A 142 -4.50 3.25 0.34
N GLY A 143 -4.79 3.67 1.55
CA GLY A 143 -5.46 2.90 2.58
C GLY A 143 -5.97 3.79 3.71
N ALA A 144 -6.67 3.19 4.66
CA ALA A 144 -7.14 3.88 5.87
C ALA A 144 -6.87 3.04 7.12
N GLY A 145 -7.03 3.67 8.29
CA GLY A 145 -6.72 3.04 9.57
C GLY A 145 -5.23 2.71 9.69
N ARG A 146 -4.90 1.46 10.01
CA ARG A 146 -3.51 0.96 10.09
C ARG A 146 -2.77 1.01 8.75
N PHE A 147 -3.47 1.09 7.65
CA PHE A 147 -2.92 1.03 6.30
C PHE A 147 -2.92 2.38 5.59
N GLN A 148 -3.07 3.48 6.32
CA GLN A 148 -3.06 4.83 5.74
C GLN A 148 -1.79 5.07 4.89
N GLY A 149 -1.99 5.47 3.63
CA GLY A 149 -0.92 5.69 2.67
C GLY A 149 -0.28 4.41 2.14
N ALA A 150 -0.98 3.27 2.22
CA ALA A 150 -0.50 2.01 1.66
C ALA A 150 -0.28 2.11 0.15
N THR A 151 0.77 1.45 -0.34
CA THR A 151 1.07 1.31 -1.77
C THR A 151 1.61 -0.08 -2.06
N GLY A 152 1.37 -0.60 -3.26
CA GLY A 152 1.86 -1.92 -3.67
C GLY A 152 1.07 -2.48 -4.83
N SER A 153 1.32 -3.73 -5.17
CA SER A 153 0.59 -4.44 -6.21
C SER A 153 0.31 -5.88 -5.76
N LEU A 154 -0.92 -6.33 -5.95
CA LEU A 154 -1.36 -7.69 -5.66
C LEU A 154 -1.78 -8.36 -6.96
N ASN A 155 -1.39 -9.61 -7.15
CA ASN A 155 -1.87 -10.44 -8.24
C ASN A 155 -3.30 -10.88 -7.93
N LEU A 156 -4.16 -10.86 -8.94
CA LEU A 156 -5.52 -11.36 -8.91
C LEU A 156 -5.65 -12.52 -9.90
N SER A 157 -6.11 -13.67 -9.44
CA SER A 157 -6.52 -14.78 -10.30
C SER A 157 -7.87 -15.30 -9.80
N GLU A 158 -8.87 -15.37 -10.68
CA GLU A 158 -10.22 -15.74 -10.29
C GLU A 158 -10.81 -16.72 -11.30
N ASN A 159 -11.56 -17.69 -10.79
CA ASN A 159 -12.36 -18.62 -11.59
C ASN A 159 -13.83 -18.49 -11.19
N LEU A 160 -14.64 -18.03 -12.14
CA LEU A 160 -16.08 -17.87 -11.97
C LEU A 160 -16.83 -18.98 -12.69
N GLN A 161 -17.94 -19.41 -12.11
CA GLN A 161 -18.89 -20.32 -12.70
C GLN A 161 -20.07 -19.53 -13.27
N ILE A 162 -20.38 -19.75 -14.55
CA ILE A 162 -21.54 -19.16 -15.22
C ILE A 162 -22.77 -19.99 -14.84
N SER A 163 -23.80 -19.35 -14.30
CA SER A 163 -25.09 -20.01 -14.05
C SER A 163 -25.88 -20.15 -15.33
N PRO A 164 -26.64 -21.23 -15.48
CA PRO A 164 -27.66 -21.36 -16.55
C PRO A 164 -28.79 -20.32 -16.43
N ASP A 165 -29.03 -19.82 -15.22
CA ASP A 165 -29.99 -18.71 -15.01
C ASP A 165 -29.27 -17.38 -15.32
N PRO A 166 -29.72 -16.63 -16.35
CA PRO A 166 -29.07 -15.37 -16.74
C PRO A 166 -29.20 -14.25 -15.71
N ASN A 167 -30.08 -14.39 -14.72
CA ASN A 167 -30.25 -13.43 -13.64
C ASN A 167 -29.42 -13.79 -12.38
N ALA A 168 -28.85 -14.99 -12.34
CA ALA A 168 -28.01 -15.36 -11.22
C ALA A 168 -26.62 -14.68 -11.33
N PRO A 169 -26.06 -14.23 -10.20
CA PRO A 169 -24.71 -13.69 -10.21
C PRO A 169 -23.69 -14.76 -10.58
N LEU A 170 -22.58 -14.33 -11.15
CA LEU A 170 -21.41 -15.20 -11.30
C LEU A 170 -20.78 -15.41 -9.92
N VAL A 171 -20.46 -16.65 -9.59
CA VAL A 171 -19.84 -17.00 -8.31
C VAL A 171 -18.51 -17.72 -8.53
N GLY A 172 -17.56 -17.53 -7.63
CA GLY A 172 -16.27 -18.17 -7.75
C GLY A 172 -15.32 -17.95 -6.59
N ASP A 173 -14.07 -18.19 -6.87
CA ASP A 173 -12.95 -18.05 -5.94
C ASP A 173 -11.90 -17.13 -6.54
N ALA A 174 -11.62 -16.01 -5.86
CA ALA A 174 -10.57 -15.08 -6.22
C ALA A 174 -9.36 -15.27 -5.31
N VAL A 175 -8.23 -15.64 -5.87
CA VAL A 175 -6.92 -15.67 -5.19
C VAL A 175 -6.29 -14.32 -5.36
N VAL A 176 -6.01 -13.65 -4.21
CA VAL A 176 -5.30 -12.36 -4.17
C VAL A 176 -4.00 -12.55 -3.42
N SER A 177 -2.86 -12.25 -4.07
CA SER A 177 -1.54 -12.51 -3.49
C SER A 177 -0.52 -11.46 -3.88
N GLY A 178 0.44 -11.16 -2.98
CA GLY A 178 1.51 -10.21 -3.21
C GLY A 178 1.98 -9.53 -1.94
N SER A 179 2.25 -8.23 -2.02
CA SER A 179 2.60 -7.42 -0.85
C SER A 179 2.25 -5.95 -1.06
N PHE A 180 2.03 -5.25 0.05
CA PHE A 180 1.91 -3.80 0.07
C PHE A 180 2.79 -3.22 1.16
N THR A 181 3.12 -1.93 1.05
CA THR A 181 3.94 -1.19 2.01
C THR A 181 3.13 -0.07 2.62
N VAL A 182 3.40 0.21 3.90
CA VAL A 182 2.78 1.33 4.63
C VAL A 182 3.88 2.24 5.16
N PRO A 183 3.80 3.56 4.94
CA PRO A 183 4.75 4.50 5.52
C PRO A 183 4.69 4.47 7.05
N GLN A 184 5.85 4.33 7.70
CA GLN A 184 5.92 4.51 9.15
C GLN A 184 6.10 5.99 9.48
N LYS A 185 5.30 6.50 10.42
CA LYS A 185 5.58 7.79 11.04
C LYS A 185 6.84 7.63 11.89
N VAL A 186 7.98 8.06 11.37
CA VAL A 186 9.21 8.17 12.19
C VAL A 186 8.97 9.33 13.15
N PRO A 187 9.06 9.13 14.48
CA PRO A 187 9.01 10.23 15.42
C PRO A 187 10.09 11.25 15.05
N GLU A 188 9.74 12.50 14.86
CA GLU A 188 10.73 13.53 14.58
C GLU A 188 11.70 13.60 15.77
N ALA A 189 13.00 13.44 15.51
CA ALA A 189 14.07 13.54 16.50
C ALA A 189 14.24 14.98 17.06
N GLY A 190 13.17 15.78 16.98
CA GLY A 190 13.19 17.22 17.16
C GLY A 190 13.48 17.72 18.58
N ASN A 191 13.43 16.90 19.62
CA ASN A 191 13.60 17.39 20.99
C ASN A 191 14.68 16.69 21.82
N THR A 192 15.22 15.56 21.39
CA THR A 192 16.19 14.83 22.21
C THR A 192 17.59 15.43 22.13
N ALA A 193 17.96 16.03 21.00
CA ALA A 193 19.28 16.68 20.84
C ALA A 193 19.42 17.96 21.71
N THR A 194 18.31 18.65 21.99
CA THR A 194 18.31 19.85 22.82
C THR A 194 18.47 19.51 24.31
N LEU A 195 17.98 18.36 24.74
CA LEU A 195 18.08 17.94 26.14
C LEU A 195 19.51 17.55 26.53
N PHE A 196 20.23 16.84 25.65
CA PHE A 196 21.63 16.46 25.90
C PHE A 196 22.59 17.66 25.85
N GLY A 197 22.28 18.69 25.06
CA GLY A 197 23.09 19.92 24.99
C GLY A 197 23.05 20.76 26.27
N ILE A 198 21.92 20.77 26.98
CA ILE A 198 21.73 21.55 28.22
C ILE A 198 22.45 20.91 29.41
N GLU A 199 22.45 19.56 29.48
CA GLU A 199 23.16 18.86 30.58
C GLU A 199 24.67 19.03 30.54
N ILE A 200 25.29 19.04 29.35
CA ILE A 200 26.73 19.20 29.20
C ILE A 200 27.18 20.64 29.61
N ILE A 201 26.37 21.68 29.32
CA ILE A 201 26.67 23.06 29.69
C ILE A 201 26.47 23.25 31.21
N GLY A 202 25.45 22.60 31.79
CA GLY A 202 25.19 22.69 33.24
C GLY A 202 26.30 22.01 34.09
N ALA A 203 26.85 20.88 33.65
CA ALA A 203 27.90 20.18 34.35
C ALA A 203 29.25 20.90 34.28
N GLY A 204 29.55 21.60 33.17
CA GLY A 204 30.77 22.41 33.01
C GLY A 204 30.80 23.62 33.93
N LEU A 205 29.67 24.27 34.18
CA LEU A 205 29.56 25.46 35.07
C LEU A 205 29.67 25.09 36.55
N LEU A 206 29.30 23.89 36.97
CA LEU A 206 29.41 23.45 38.37
C LEU A 206 30.83 23.03 38.75
N LEU A 207 31.65 22.59 37.81
CA LEU A 207 33.05 22.23 38.06
C LEU A 207 33.99 23.48 38.18
N HIS A 208 33.61 24.62 37.59
CA HIS A 208 34.44 25.86 37.64
C HIS A 208 34.27 26.67 38.93
N LYS A 209 33.37 26.28 39.85
CA LYS A 209 33.09 27.01 41.09
C LYS A 209 33.72 26.39 42.35
N ARG A 210 34.73 25.52 42.21
CA ARG A 210 35.35 24.78 43.32
C ARG A 210 36.89 24.95 43.40
N ASP A 211 37.39 26.15 43.03
CA ASP A 211 38.77 26.57 43.36
C ASP A 211 38.74 27.91 44.05
#